data_d2a7b090cf9aab03d5a2de829f8720b2
#
_entry.id   d2a7b090cf9aab03d5a2de829f8720b2
#
_cell.length_a   1.000
_cell.length_b   1.000
_cell.length_c   1.000
_cell.angle_alpha   90.00
_cell.angle_beta   90.00
_cell.angle_gamma   90.00
#
_symmetry.space_group_name_H-M   'P 1'
#
loop_
_entity.id
_entity.type
_entity.pdbx_description
1 polymer ?
#
loop_
_entity_poly.entity_id
_entity_poly.type
_entity_poly.pdbx_seq_one_letter_code
_entity_poly.pdbx_strand_id
1 'polypeptide(L)'
;MSTLPDIDQFRKEARVWLEQNAEPLPEINEAEEEDQEVVWGEGSDNVAIFHNFTDEEELARLNAVKAWQAKKFDAGYAMINWPEELGGRGLPASYVRAYMAEERKFKIPSAGELPPTSMGLIAPTVAAFGTPEQKEKWCKPIMRMDICGCQLFSEPSAGSDLASLTTRAVRDGDEWVLNGQKVWTSGARFSEWGLAITRSDFDVPKHKGLTAFMVPFDWKGVEVRPIKQMSGGANFNEVFLTDARIPDEFRLGPVGEGWRVALTCLGFERDHSSSSSSSHTGGSFKQVVAAARW
;
A
#
# COMPACT_ATOMS: atom_id res chain seq x y z
N MET A 1 -2.18 32.87 -11.12
CA MET A 1 -2.84 31.56 -11.25
C MET A 1 -2.23 30.91 -12.48
N SER A 2 -1.43 29.85 -12.33
CA SER A 2 -0.94 29.08 -13.49
C SER A 2 -2.15 28.43 -14.15
N THR A 3 -2.30 28.63 -15.45
CA THR A 3 -3.34 27.95 -16.24
C THR A 3 -3.04 26.46 -16.23
N LEU A 4 -4.02 25.66 -15.81
CA LEU A 4 -3.89 24.18 -15.88
C LEU A 4 -3.62 23.76 -17.34
N PRO A 5 -2.76 22.76 -17.58
CA PRO A 5 -2.55 22.22 -18.91
C PRO A 5 -3.88 21.68 -19.49
N ASP A 6 -4.02 21.67 -20.81
CA ASP A 6 -5.18 21.05 -21.44
C ASP A 6 -5.21 19.55 -21.14
N ILE A 7 -6.36 19.03 -20.67
CA ILE A 7 -6.47 17.64 -20.23
C ILE A 7 -6.40 16.64 -21.39
N ASP A 8 -6.82 17.02 -22.60
CA ASP A 8 -6.74 16.15 -23.77
C ASP A 8 -5.31 16.11 -24.31
N GLN A 9 -4.59 17.23 -24.21
CA GLN A 9 -3.17 17.25 -24.51
C GLN A 9 -2.38 16.40 -23.50
N PHE A 10 -2.65 16.54 -22.20
CA PHE A 10 -2.06 15.70 -21.16
C PHE A 10 -2.30 14.20 -21.41
N ARG A 11 -3.52 13.82 -21.80
CA ARG A 11 -3.88 12.42 -22.13
C ARG A 11 -3.08 11.89 -23.32
N LYS A 12 -2.90 12.72 -24.36
CA LYS A 12 -2.08 12.35 -25.53
C LYS A 12 -0.62 12.13 -25.15
N GLU A 13 -0.04 13.01 -24.36
CA GLU A 13 1.33 12.90 -23.85
C GLU A 13 1.51 11.64 -23.00
N ALA A 14 0.58 11.37 -22.09
CA ALA A 14 0.57 10.15 -21.27
C ALA A 14 0.51 8.89 -22.14
N ARG A 15 -0.35 8.86 -23.16
CA ARG A 15 -0.44 7.74 -24.10
C ARG A 15 0.86 7.51 -24.84
N VAL A 16 1.46 8.55 -25.42
CA VAL A 16 2.75 8.44 -26.14
C VAL A 16 3.84 7.90 -25.22
N TRP A 17 3.87 8.36 -23.96
CA TRP A 17 4.83 7.84 -22.98
C TRP A 17 4.56 6.36 -22.67
N LEU A 18 3.31 5.95 -22.51
CA LEU A 18 2.92 4.56 -22.25
C LEU A 18 3.31 3.64 -23.41
N GLU A 19 3.03 4.04 -24.66
CA GLU A 19 3.41 3.30 -25.88
C GLU A 19 4.92 3.07 -26.00
N GLN A 20 5.74 3.97 -25.45
CA GLN A 20 7.20 3.84 -25.44
C GLN A 20 7.73 2.98 -24.28
N ASN A 21 6.95 2.76 -23.22
CA ASN A 21 7.43 2.17 -21.97
C ASN A 21 6.72 0.89 -21.54
N ALA A 22 5.56 0.56 -22.12
CA ALA A 22 4.75 -0.60 -21.78
C ALA A 22 4.20 -1.28 -23.03
N GLU A 23 3.91 -2.58 -22.94
CA GLU A 23 3.30 -3.36 -24.00
C GLU A 23 1.77 -3.12 -23.98
N PRO A 24 1.13 -2.82 -25.12
CA PRO A 24 -0.32 -2.71 -25.19
C PRO A 24 -1.00 -4.03 -24.81
N LEU A 25 -2.13 -3.98 -24.15
CA LEU A 25 -3.03 -5.13 -24.02
C LEU A 25 -3.60 -5.45 -25.41
N PRO A 26 -3.79 -6.75 -25.73
CA PRO A 26 -4.51 -7.12 -26.94
C PRO A 26 -5.91 -6.51 -26.93
N GLU A 27 -6.41 -6.08 -28.08
CA GLU A 27 -7.81 -5.70 -28.21
C GLU A 27 -8.68 -6.93 -27.90
N ILE A 28 -9.47 -6.83 -26.83
CA ILE A 28 -10.40 -7.90 -26.47
C ILE A 28 -11.56 -7.82 -27.45
N ASN A 29 -11.70 -8.85 -28.26
CA ASN A 29 -12.85 -9.00 -29.14
C ASN A 29 -14.02 -9.51 -28.27
N GLU A 30 -15.02 -8.67 -27.97
CA GLU A 30 -16.17 -9.03 -27.11
C GLU A 30 -16.87 -10.31 -27.57
N ALA A 31 -16.77 -10.67 -28.85
CA ALA A 31 -17.29 -11.91 -29.42
C ALA A 31 -16.50 -13.16 -28.98
N GLU A 32 -15.21 -13.02 -28.62
CA GLU A 32 -14.37 -14.14 -28.17
C GLU A 32 -14.53 -14.42 -26.66
N GLU A 33 -15.04 -13.45 -25.87
CA GLU A 33 -15.38 -13.68 -24.46
C GLU A 33 -16.62 -14.56 -24.25
N GLU A 34 -17.53 -14.62 -25.23
CA GLU A 34 -18.77 -15.40 -25.09
C GLU A 34 -18.55 -16.91 -25.27
N ASP A 35 -17.47 -17.33 -25.93
CA ASP A 35 -17.16 -18.74 -26.26
C ASP A 35 -16.03 -19.36 -25.41
N GLN A 36 -15.44 -18.64 -24.47
CA GLN A 36 -14.43 -19.22 -23.58
C GLN A 36 -15.09 -20.11 -22.54
N GLU A 37 -14.81 -21.41 -22.64
CA GLU A 37 -15.20 -22.40 -21.63
C GLU A 37 -14.50 -22.01 -20.30
N VAL A 38 -15.32 -21.78 -19.26
CA VAL A 38 -14.84 -21.43 -17.93
C VAL A 38 -14.18 -22.67 -17.31
N VAL A 39 -12.85 -22.69 -17.28
CA VAL A 39 -12.08 -23.75 -16.59
C VAL A 39 -11.79 -23.31 -15.16
N TRP A 40 -12.41 -23.96 -14.18
CA TRP A 40 -12.26 -23.64 -12.78
C TRP A 40 -10.82 -23.86 -12.29
N GLY A 41 -10.24 -22.84 -11.69
CA GLY A 41 -8.90 -22.89 -11.11
C GLY A 41 -7.75 -22.55 -12.06
N GLU A 42 -8.04 -22.17 -13.31
CA GLU A 42 -7.05 -21.73 -14.29
C GLU A 42 -7.34 -20.30 -14.78
N GLY A 43 -6.30 -19.56 -15.13
CA GLY A 43 -6.40 -18.23 -15.74
C GLY A 43 -7.11 -17.19 -14.88
N SER A 44 -8.06 -16.47 -15.47
CA SER A 44 -8.83 -15.39 -14.81
C SER A 44 -9.83 -15.90 -13.78
N ASP A 45 -10.12 -17.20 -13.76
CA ASP A 45 -11.01 -17.84 -12.79
C ASP A 45 -10.31 -18.17 -11.48
N ASN A 46 -9.03 -17.86 -11.37
CA ASN A 46 -8.31 -18.04 -10.13
C ASN A 46 -8.87 -17.08 -9.07
N VAL A 47 -9.90 -17.57 -8.36
CA VAL A 47 -10.58 -16.89 -7.24
C VAL A 47 -9.67 -16.87 -6.00
N ALA A 48 -8.42 -17.31 -6.08
CA ALA A 48 -7.47 -17.16 -5.00
C ALA A 48 -7.18 -15.68 -4.83
N ILE A 49 -7.84 -15.07 -3.85
CA ILE A 49 -7.56 -13.70 -3.36
C ILE A 49 -6.06 -13.57 -3.04
N PHE A 50 -5.42 -14.68 -2.65
CA PHE A 50 -4.00 -14.79 -2.37
C PHE A 50 -3.41 -15.91 -3.23
N HIS A 51 -2.58 -15.53 -4.19
CA HIS A 51 -1.83 -16.50 -4.99
C HIS A 51 -0.71 -17.10 -4.15
N ASN A 52 -0.51 -18.41 -4.30
CA ASN A 52 0.56 -19.14 -3.63
C ASN A 52 1.84 -19.07 -4.46
N PHE A 53 2.43 -17.89 -4.52
CA PHE A 53 3.75 -17.71 -5.10
C PHE A 53 4.83 -18.09 -4.10
N THR A 54 5.95 -18.57 -4.60
CA THR A 54 7.18 -18.68 -3.81
C THR A 54 7.70 -17.28 -3.45
N ASP A 55 8.55 -17.18 -2.44
CA ASP A 55 9.17 -15.90 -2.05
C ASP A 55 9.95 -15.27 -3.20
N GLU A 56 10.58 -16.11 -4.04
CA GLU A 56 11.35 -15.69 -5.21
C GLU A 56 10.45 -15.10 -6.30
N GLU A 57 9.31 -15.73 -6.55
CA GLU A 57 8.31 -15.23 -7.51
C GLU A 57 7.66 -13.93 -7.03
N GLU A 58 7.30 -13.84 -5.74
CA GLU A 58 6.75 -12.60 -5.17
C GLU A 58 7.76 -11.46 -5.24
N LEU A 59 9.03 -11.72 -4.90
CA LEU A 59 10.09 -10.72 -4.99
C LEU A 59 10.33 -10.28 -6.44
N ALA A 60 10.33 -11.20 -7.39
CA ALA A 60 10.48 -10.89 -8.82
C ALA A 60 9.33 -9.98 -9.31
N ARG A 61 8.09 -10.29 -8.93
CA ARG A 61 6.91 -9.47 -9.25
C ARG A 61 6.99 -8.09 -8.61
N LEU A 62 7.38 -8.02 -7.33
CA LEU A 62 7.56 -6.75 -6.63
C LEU A 62 8.66 -5.90 -7.30
N ASN A 63 9.78 -6.50 -7.68
CA ASN A 63 10.85 -5.80 -8.38
C ASN A 63 10.40 -5.25 -9.75
N ALA A 64 9.55 -5.97 -10.46
CA ALA A 64 8.95 -5.47 -11.70
C ALA A 64 8.06 -4.24 -11.44
N VAL A 65 7.25 -4.26 -10.37
CA VAL A 65 6.44 -3.10 -9.95
C VAL A 65 7.33 -1.93 -9.51
N LYS A 66 8.38 -2.18 -8.72
CA LYS A 66 9.35 -1.14 -8.31
C LYS A 66 9.98 -0.47 -9.54
N ALA A 67 10.42 -1.25 -10.51
CA ALA A 67 11.02 -0.73 -11.74
C ALA A 67 10.02 0.09 -12.59
N TRP A 68 8.77 -0.37 -12.71
CA TRP A 68 7.72 0.36 -13.40
C TRP A 68 7.38 1.67 -12.68
N GLN A 69 7.19 1.61 -11.37
CA GLN A 69 6.81 2.77 -10.57
C GLN A 69 7.92 3.84 -10.55
N ALA A 70 9.19 3.43 -10.54
CA ALA A 70 10.32 4.35 -10.67
C ALA A 70 10.28 5.10 -12.01
N LYS A 71 10.08 4.39 -13.14
CA LYS A 71 9.91 5.04 -14.45
C LYS A 71 8.72 6.01 -14.48
N LYS A 72 7.60 5.59 -13.92
CA LYS A 72 6.37 6.39 -13.81
C LYS A 72 6.58 7.64 -12.96
N PHE A 73 7.32 7.51 -11.85
CA PHE A 73 7.68 8.62 -10.98
C PHE A 73 8.60 9.62 -11.70
N ASP A 74 9.67 9.14 -12.33
CA ASP A 74 10.66 9.96 -13.03
C ASP A 74 10.05 10.70 -14.23
N ALA A 75 8.99 10.15 -14.83
CA ALA A 75 8.19 10.80 -15.89
C ALA A 75 7.09 11.74 -15.35
N GLY A 76 6.92 11.86 -14.02
CA GLY A 76 5.93 12.73 -13.39
C GLY A 76 4.49 12.20 -13.40
N TYR A 77 4.28 10.91 -13.66
CA TYR A 77 2.94 10.29 -13.67
C TYR A 77 2.57 9.56 -12.38
N ALA A 78 3.50 9.39 -11.43
CA ALA A 78 3.22 8.72 -10.17
C ALA A 78 2.53 9.61 -9.13
N MET A 79 2.81 10.92 -9.16
CA MET A 79 2.35 11.89 -8.16
C MET A 79 1.59 13.06 -8.80
N ILE A 80 0.69 12.76 -9.74
CA ILE A 80 -0.01 13.79 -10.56
C ILE A 80 -0.76 14.82 -9.69
N ASN A 81 -1.48 14.34 -8.66
CA ASN A 81 -2.29 15.19 -7.78
C ASN A 81 -1.61 15.52 -6.43
N TRP A 82 -0.37 15.11 -6.25
CA TRP A 82 0.38 15.43 -5.04
C TRP A 82 0.91 16.87 -5.11
N PRO A 83 1.12 17.51 -3.93
CA PRO A 83 1.72 18.84 -3.86
C PRO A 83 3.10 18.90 -4.51
N GLU A 84 3.41 20.03 -5.15
CA GLU A 84 4.70 20.23 -5.83
C GLU A 84 5.90 20.14 -4.87
N GLU A 85 5.73 20.62 -3.63
CA GLU A 85 6.75 20.55 -2.57
C GLU A 85 7.12 19.11 -2.19
N LEU A 86 6.22 18.14 -2.45
CA LEU A 86 6.48 16.72 -2.25
C LEU A 86 6.93 16.00 -3.53
N GLY A 87 7.15 16.74 -4.61
CA GLY A 87 7.55 16.20 -5.90
C GLY A 87 6.39 15.81 -6.83
N GLY A 88 5.16 16.22 -6.48
CA GLY A 88 3.98 16.04 -7.30
C GLY A 88 3.84 17.13 -8.38
N ARG A 89 2.75 17.07 -9.15
CA ARG A 89 2.42 18.06 -10.17
C ARG A 89 1.32 19.04 -9.76
N GLY A 90 0.73 18.89 -8.57
CA GLY A 90 -0.37 19.73 -8.08
C GLY A 90 -1.62 19.73 -8.95
N LEU A 91 -1.77 18.75 -9.85
CA LEU A 91 -2.89 18.70 -10.78
C LEU A 91 -4.15 18.10 -10.14
N PRO A 92 -5.35 18.51 -10.54
CA PRO A 92 -6.60 17.95 -10.05
C PRO A 92 -6.72 16.43 -10.29
N ALA A 93 -7.54 15.75 -9.49
CA ALA A 93 -7.81 14.31 -9.60
C ALA A 93 -8.35 13.88 -10.98
N SER A 94 -8.90 14.80 -11.79
CA SER A 94 -9.29 14.53 -13.17
C SER A 94 -8.12 14.09 -14.05
N TYR A 95 -6.89 14.61 -13.80
CA TYR A 95 -5.68 14.20 -14.52
C TYR A 95 -5.20 12.83 -14.10
N VAL A 96 -5.35 12.45 -12.82
CA VAL A 96 -5.10 11.08 -12.35
C VAL A 96 -6.01 10.11 -13.08
N ARG A 97 -7.31 10.39 -13.15
CA ARG A 97 -8.28 9.56 -13.88
C ARG A 97 -7.97 9.47 -15.37
N ALA A 98 -7.56 10.59 -15.98
CA ALA A 98 -7.17 10.62 -17.38
C ALA A 98 -5.95 9.73 -17.66
N TYR A 99 -4.92 9.79 -16.80
CA TYR A 99 -3.75 8.93 -16.90
C TYR A 99 -4.13 7.45 -16.71
N MET A 100 -4.86 7.11 -15.64
CA MET A 100 -5.29 5.74 -15.36
C MET A 100 -6.14 5.13 -16.48
N ALA A 101 -6.97 5.94 -17.15
CA ALA A 101 -7.74 5.47 -18.29
C ALA A 101 -6.87 5.08 -19.49
N GLU A 102 -5.73 5.73 -19.67
CA GLU A 102 -4.75 5.32 -20.69
C GLU A 102 -3.91 4.14 -20.22
N GLU A 103 -3.41 4.15 -18.96
CA GLU A 103 -2.57 3.08 -18.39
C GLU A 103 -3.25 1.71 -18.43
N ARG A 104 -4.59 1.65 -18.22
CA ARG A 104 -5.37 0.40 -18.28
C ARG A 104 -5.35 -0.32 -19.63
N LYS A 105 -4.88 0.34 -20.69
CA LYS A 105 -4.75 -0.24 -22.04
C LYS A 105 -3.43 -0.99 -22.24
N PHE A 106 -2.59 -1.04 -21.21
CA PHE A 106 -1.24 -1.60 -21.29
C PHE A 106 -1.05 -2.69 -20.23
N LYS A 107 -0.14 -3.63 -20.49
CA LYS A 107 0.31 -4.64 -19.54
C LYS A 107 1.19 -3.99 -18.47
N ILE A 108 0.61 -3.74 -17.30
CA ILE A 108 1.29 -3.11 -16.18
C ILE A 108 1.63 -4.17 -15.13
N PRO A 109 2.88 -4.21 -14.61
CA PRO A 109 3.25 -5.13 -13.53
C PRO A 109 2.38 -4.94 -12.30
N SER A 110 2.02 -6.04 -11.64
CA SER A 110 1.28 -6.04 -10.39
C SER A 110 1.92 -7.01 -9.38
N ALA A 111 1.89 -6.66 -8.10
CA ALA A 111 2.43 -7.48 -7.02
C ALA A 111 1.65 -7.26 -5.73
N GLY A 112 0.70 -8.16 -5.44
CA GLY A 112 -0.04 -8.22 -4.17
C GLY A 112 -0.50 -6.88 -3.60
N GLU A 113 -0.62 -6.82 -2.28
CA GLU A 113 -1.15 -5.66 -1.55
C GLU A 113 -0.08 -4.64 -1.11
N LEU A 114 1.21 -5.01 -1.14
CA LEU A 114 2.26 -4.14 -0.61
C LEU A 114 2.43 -2.83 -1.39
N PRO A 115 2.48 -2.79 -2.74
CA PRO A 115 2.57 -1.54 -3.47
C PRO A 115 1.40 -0.58 -3.21
N PRO A 116 0.11 -0.98 -3.31
CA PRO A 116 -1.00 -0.08 -2.98
C PRO A 116 -1.01 0.34 -1.51
N THR A 117 -0.65 -0.54 -0.56
CA THR A 117 -0.51 -0.17 0.86
C THR A 117 0.56 0.89 1.04
N SER A 118 1.75 0.69 0.47
CA SER A 118 2.86 1.65 0.60
C SER A 118 2.50 3.02 0.04
N MET A 119 2.07 3.08 -1.22
CA MET A 119 1.80 4.33 -1.92
C MET A 119 0.46 4.97 -1.56
N GLY A 120 -0.56 4.15 -1.29
CA GLY A 120 -1.92 4.61 -1.05
C GLY A 120 -2.26 4.85 0.42
N LEU A 121 -1.56 4.23 1.36
CA LEU A 121 -1.84 4.34 2.78
C LEU A 121 -0.69 4.99 3.56
N ILE A 122 0.52 4.43 3.42
CA ILE A 122 1.66 4.89 4.24
C ILE A 122 2.14 6.27 3.78
N ALA A 123 2.44 6.46 2.50
CA ALA A 123 2.92 7.74 2.00
C ALA A 123 1.96 8.91 2.28
N PRO A 124 0.64 8.83 2.01
CA PRO A 124 -0.28 9.93 2.32
C PRO A 124 -0.47 10.13 3.82
N THR A 125 -0.33 9.09 4.67
CA THR A 125 -0.36 9.24 6.12
C THR A 125 0.88 10.00 6.60
N VAL A 126 2.06 9.70 6.08
CA VAL A 126 3.28 10.48 6.34
C VAL A 126 3.13 11.91 5.84
N ALA A 127 2.55 12.13 4.67
CA ALA A 127 2.30 13.47 4.14
C ALA A 127 1.36 14.30 5.04
N ALA A 128 0.39 13.64 5.72
CA ALA A 128 -0.56 14.30 6.61
C ALA A 128 0.03 14.67 7.98
N PHE A 129 0.92 13.85 8.55
CA PHE A 129 1.38 13.98 9.94
C PHE A 129 2.89 14.20 10.10
N GLY A 130 3.66 13.98 9.07
CA GLY A 130 5.12 14.07 9.11
C GLY A 130 5.63 15.50 9.14
N THR A 131 6.81 15.69 9.75
CA THR A 131 7.60 16.90 9.60
C THR A 131 8.12 17.04 8.17
N PRO A 132 8.62 18.20 7.74
CA PRO A 132 9.25 18.35 6.43
C PRO A 132 10.34 17.30 6.16
N GLU A 133 11.19 17.02 7.15
CA GLU A 133 12.27 16.03 7.07
C GLU A 133 11.73 14.61 6.93
N GLN A 134 10.68 14.27 7.65
CA GLN A 134 10.00 12.98 7.55
C GLN A 134 9.32 12.80 6.19
N LYS A 135 8.70 13.84 5.67
CA LYS A 135 8.09 13.81 4.32
C LYS A 135 9.14 13.59 3.23
N GLU A 136 10.28 14.27 3.32
CA GLU A 136 11.39 14.07 2.39
C GLU A 136 11.97 12.66 2.50
N LYS A 137 12.13 12.15 3.73
CA LYS A 137 12.70 10.83 4.01
C LYS A 137 11.83 9.68 3.49
N TRP A 138 10.49 9.81 3.55
CA TRP A 138 9.60 8.69 3.26
C TRP A 138 8.64 8.90 2.09
N CYS A 139 8.07 10.11 1.86
CA CYS A 139 7.04 10.24 0.83
C CYS A 139 7.57 9.96 -0.57
N LYS A 140 8.63 10.64 -1.00
CA LYS A 140 9.20 10.45 -2.33
C LYS A 140 9.72 9.03 -2.56
N PRO A 141 10.56 8.45 -1.65
CA PRO A 141 11.06 7.10 -1.82
C PRO A 141 9.94 6.04 -1.85
N ILE A 142 8.87 6.21 -1.05
CA ILE A 142 7.72 5.29 -1.09
C ILE A 142 6.95 5.46 -2.40
N MET A 143 6.68 6.68 -2.84
CA MET A 143 5.92 6.93 -4.07
C MET A 143 6.69 6.51 -5.33
N ARG A 144 8.03 6.47 -5.26
CA ARG A 144 8.89 5.93 -6.31
C ARG A 144 9.10 4.42 -6.18
N MET A 145 8.70 3.84 -5.05
CA MET A 145 8.91 2.43 -4.67
C MET A 145 10.40 2.06 -4.48
N ASP A 146 11.25 3.03 -4.13
CA ASP A 146 12.62 2.75 -3.69
C ASP A 146 12.62 2.05 -2.32
N ILE A 147 11.63 2.35 -1.49
CA ILE A 147 11.30 1.67 -0.23
C ILE A 147 9.82 1.35 -0.17
N CYS A 148 9.48 0.28 0.56
CA CYS A 148 8.11 -0.11 0.83
C CYS A 148 7.77 0.08 2.31
N GLY A 149 6.52 0.46 2.58
CA GLY A 149 5.98 0.55 3.93
C GLY A 149 4.70 -0.26 4.08
N CYS A 150 4.51 -0.86 5.24
CA CYS A 150 3.30 -1.60 5.58
C CYS A 150 2.69 -1.14 6.92
N GLN A 151 1.49 -1.63 7.25
CA GLN A 151 0.78 -1.29 8.48
C GLN A 151 1.14 -2.27 9.60
N LEU A 152 1.55 -1.77 10.77
CA LEU A 152 1.74 -2.51 12.01
C LEU A 152 0.64 -2.13 13.02
N PHE A 153 -0.60 -2.52 12.72
CA PHE A 153 -1.77 -2.11 13.49
C PHE A 153 -2.26 -3.24 14.40
N SER A 154 -2.83 -4.29 13.82
CA SER A 154 -3.46 -5.39 14.55
C SER A 154 -2.50 -6.13 15.48
N GLU A 155 -3.03 -6.63 16.59
CA GLU A 155 -2.34 -7.51 17.54
C GLU A 155 -3.16 -8.79 17.75
N PRO A 156 -2.59 -9.87 18.32
CA PRO A 156 -3.35 -11.08 18.58
C PRO A 156 -4.63 -10.85 19.39
N SER A 157 -4.64 -9.84 20.26
CA SER A 157 -5.79 -9.47 21.12
C SER A 157 -6.52 -8.21 20.67
N ALA A 158 -6.09 -7.52 19.61
CA ALA A 158 -6.65 -6.23 19.18
C ALA A 158 -6.71 -6.13 17.65
N GLY A 159 -7.83 -6.55 17.08
CA GLY A 159 -8.17 -6.39 15.66
C GLY A 159 -9.25 -5.33 15.47
N SER A 160 -10.54 -5.73 15.49
CA SER A 160 -11.66 -4.78 15.36
C SER A 160 -11.67 -3.71 16.44
N ASP A 161 -11.29 -4.06 17.67
CA ASP A 161 -11.04 -3.09 18.74
C ASP A 161 -9.55 -2.68 18.76
N LEU A 162 -9.10 -2.07 17.66
CA LEU A 162 -7.71 -1.62 17.49
C LEU A 162 -7.26 -0.70 18.64
N ALA A 163 -8.16 0.14 19.18
CA ALA A 163 -7.82 1.03 20.28
C ALA A 163 -7.39 0.31 21.56
N SER A 164 -7.65 -0.99 21.69
CA SER A 164 -7.23 -1.82 22.84
C SER A 164 -5.86 -2.46 22.66
N LEU A 165 -5.10 -2.10 21.62
CA LEU A 165 -3.73 -2.56 21.39
C LEU A 165 -2.83 -2.30 22.62
N THR A 166 -1.86 -3.19 22.82
CA THR A 166 -1.00 -3.23 24.01
C THR A 166 0.48 -3.14 23.72
N THR A 167 0.91 -3.17 22.43
CA THR A 167 2.31 -2.91 22.07
C THR A 167 2.76 -1.62 22.72
N ARG A 168 3.68 -1.74 23.67
CA ARG A 168 4.12 -0.65 24.54
C ARG A 168 5.19 0.18 23.86
N ALA A 169 5.15 1.50 24.02
CA ALA A 169 6.23 2.42 23.72
C ALA A 169 6.57 3.22 24.98
N VAL A 170 7.78 3.09 25.47
CA VAL A 170 8.29 3.82 26.65
C VAL A 170 9.38 4.76 26.20
N ARG A 171 9.25 6.05 26.56
CA ARG A 171 10.27 7.03 26.24
C ARG A 171 11.51 6.85 27.10
N ASP A 172 12.68 6.86 26.46
CA ASP A 172 13.98 6.78 27.12
C ASP A 172 14.93 7.79 26.45
N GLY A 173 15.00 9.00 27.02
CA GLY A 173 15.73 10.12 26.44
C GLY A 173 15.15 10.56 25.09
N ASP A 174 15.97 10.48 24.05
CA ASP A 174 15.61 10.84 22.67
C ASP A 174 15.10 9.63 21.84
N GLU A 175 14.90 8.49 22.49
CA GLU A 175 14.41 7.28 21.88
C GLU A 175 13.14 6.76 22.58
N TRP A 176 12.50 5.79 21.91
CA TRP A 176 11.39 5.03 22.44
C TRP A 176 11.72 3.54 22.41
N VAL A 177 11.49 2.85 23.50
CA VAL A 177 11.64 1.40 23.61
C VAL A 177 10.30 0.76 23.32
N LEU A 178 10.20 0.03 22.20
CA LEU A 178 8.99 -0.63 21.76
C LEU A 178 9.04 -2.13 22.13
N ASN A 179 7.94 -2.61 22.74
CA ASN A 179 7.76 -4.02 23.08
C ASN A 179 6.34 -4.47 22.76
N GLY A 180 6.21 -5.55 21.99
CA GLY A 180 4.92 -6.12 21.63
C GLY A 180 4.96 -7.00 20.40
N GLN A 181 3.78 -7.36 19.91
CA GLN A 181 3.61 -8.19 18.73
C GLN A 181 2.51 -7.62 17.83
N LYS A 182 2.82 -7.48 16.56
CA LYS A 182 1.85 -7.16 15.51
C LYS A 182 1.57 -8.39 14.66
N VAL A 183 0.35 -8.49 14.12
CA VAL A 183 -0.10 -9.67 13.39
C VAL A 183 -0.92 -9.25 12.17
N TRP A 184 -1.05 -10.15 11.21
CA TRP A 184 -1.78 -9.94 9.94
C TRP A 184 -1.20 -8.83 9.07
N THR A 185 0.11 -8.60 9.18
CA THR A 185 0.80 -7.57 8.41
C THR A 185 1.08 -8.06 7.00
N SER A 186 0.34 -7.54 6.02
CA SER A 186 0.55 -7.84 4.60
C SER A 186 1.91 -7.31 4.15
N GLY A 187 2.71 -8.17 3.51
CA GLY A 187 3.95 -7.81 2.84
C GLY A 187 5.10 -7.35 3.74
N ALA A 188 5.03 -7.51 5.08
CA ALA A 188 6.09 -7.05 5.99
C ALA A 188 7.48 -7.61 5.64
N ARG A 189 7.56 -8.86 5.19
CA ARG A 189 8.82 -9.51 4.80
C ARG A 189 9.53 -8.87 3.60
N PHE A 190 8.82 -8.05 2.84
CA PHE A 190 9.34 -7.31 1.68
C PHE A 190 9.33 -5.80 1.88
N SER A 191 8.99 -5.35 3.09
CA SER A 191 8.96 -3.94 3.45
C SER A 191 10.24 -3.53 4.15
N GLU A 192 10.67 -2.31 3.93
CA GLU A 192 11.75 -1.68 4.67
C GLU A 192 11.23 -0.98 5.95
N TRP A 193 9.96 -0.56 5.95
CA TRP A 193 9.36 0.21 7.05
C TRP A 193 7.96 -0.27 7.42
N GLY A 194 7.61 -0.12 8.70
CA GLY A 194 6.26 -0.35 9.21
C GLY A 194 5.70 0.87 9.93
N LEU A 195 4.49 1.30 9.59
CA LEU A 195 3.75 2.31 10.37
C LEU A 195 3.10 1.61 11.56
N ALA A 196 3.72 1.73 12.73
CA ALA A 196 3.27 1.11 13.97
C ALA A 196 2.39 2.05 14.79
N ILE A 197 1.24 1.55 15.26
CA ILE A 197 0.47 2.18 16.33
C ILE A 197 0.80 1.45 17.62
N THR A 198 1.23 2.20 18.62
CA THR A 198 1.69 1.68 19.92
C THR A 198 0.99 2.39 21.07
N ARG A 199 1.07 1.83 22.27
CA ARG A 199 0.56 2.43 23.49
C ARG A 199 1.68 3.08 24.29
N SER A 200 1.65 4.39 24.35
CA SER A 200 2.61 5.21 25.12
C SER A 200 2.07 5.63 26.49
N ASP A 201 0.76 5.56 26.70
CA ASP A 201 0.12 5.90 27.97
C ASP A 201 -1.04 4.93 28.26
N PHE A 202 -1.01 4.28 29.44
CA PHE A 202 -2.02 3.32 29.90
C PHE A 202 -3.01 3.93 30.89
N ASP A 203 -2.76 5.14 31.39
CA ASP A 203 -3.53 5.78 32.45
C ASP A 203 -4.62 6.73 31.90
N VAL A 204 -4.70 6.87 30.59
CA VAL A 204 -5.70 7.68 29.89
C VAL A 204 -6.71 6.80 29.12
N PRO A 205 -7.85 7.35 28.67
CA PRO A 205 -8.78 6.61 27.80
C PRO A 205 -8.05 6.03 26.57
N LYS A 206 -8.38 4.78 26.22
CA LYS A 206 -7.62 3.96 25.25
C LYS A 206 -7.29 4.64 23.92
N HIS A 207 -8.14 5.51 23.41
CA HIS A 207 -7.92 6.27 22.19
C HIS A 207 -6.92 7.43 22.32
N LYS A 208 -6.65 7.88 23.57
CA LYS A 208 -5.76 9.03 23.84
C LYS A 208 -4.33 8.62 24.21
N GLY A 209 -4.11 7.35 24.52
CA GLY A 209 -2.81 6.82 24.93
C GLY A 209 -2.00 6.19 23.79
N LEU A 210 -2.34 6.44 22.53
CA LEU A 210 -1.69 5.84 21.39
C LEU A 210 -0.74 6.80 20.69
N THR A 211 0.42 6.28 20.24
CA THR A 211 1.44 7.04 19.50
C THR A 211 1.87 6.22 18.28
N ALA A 212 2.12 6.90 17.16
CA ALA A 212 2.51 6.29 15.91
C ALA A 212 4.01 6.45 15.64
N PHE A 213 4.63 5.42 15.07
CA PHE A 213 6.04 5.40 14.69
C PHE A 213 6.24 4.76 13.33
N MET A 214 7.19 5.29 12.57
CA MET A 214 7.80 4.57 11.45
C MET A 214 8.92 3.68 12.01
N VAL A 215 8.75 2.36 11.87
CA VAL A 215 9.67 1.35 12.42
C VAL A 215 10.43 0.70 11.28
N PRO A 216 11.79 0.80 11.22
CA PRO A 216 12.58 0.10 10.23
C PRO A 216 12.67 -1.40 10.56
N PHE A 217 12.55 -2.28 9.55
CA PHE A 217 12.55 -3.71 9.78
C PHE A 217 13.93 -4.35 9.93
N ASP A 218 14.98 -3.69 9.48
CA ASP A 218 16.37 -4.09 9.68
C ASP A 218 16.94 -3.65 11.04
N TRP A 219 16.09 -3.09 11.91
CA TRP A 219 16.50 -2.56 13.20
C TRP A 219 16.63 -3.64 14.28
N LYS A 220 17.60 -3.47 15.18
CA LYS A 220 17.76 -4.38 16.31
C LYS A 220 16.50 -4.42 17.18
N GLY A 221 16.03 -5.63 17.48
CA GLY A 221 14.81 -5.85 18.25
C GLY A 221 13.54 -5.91 17.42
N VAL A 222 13.64 -5.82 16.09
CA VAL A 222 12.52 -6.03 15.16
C VAL A 222 12.71 -7.37 14.47
N GLU A 223 11.70 -8.25 14.52
CA GLU A 223 11.74 -9.55 13.87
C GLU A 223 10.43 -9.77 13.10
N VAL A 224 10.53 -10.11 11.81
CA VAL A 224 9.40 -10.42 10.95
C VAL A 224 9.33 -11.93 10.73
N ARG A 225 8.15 -12.53 10.97
CA ARG A 225 7.90 -13.97 10.75
C ARG A 225 6.70 -14.16 9.84
N PRO A 226 6.80 -14.94 8.76
CA PRO A 226 5.66 -15.23 7.90
C PRO A 226 4.66 -16.13 8.61
N ILE A 227 3.36 -15.87 8.39
CA ILE A 227 2.26 -16.71 8.85
C ILE A 227 1.87 -17.66 7.72
N LYS A 228 2.03 -18.96 7.95
CA LYS A 228 1.61 -19.98 6.99
C LYS A 228 0.09 -20.08 6.96
N GLN A 229 -0.51 -19.81 5.82
CA GLN A 229 -1.94 -19.84 5.59
C GLN A 229 -2.42 -21.26 5.22
N MET A 230 -3.71 -21.53 5.41
CA MET A 230 -4.34 -22.80 4.98
C MET A 230 -4.26 -23.01 3.46
N SER A 231 -4.22 -21.93 2.68
CA SER A 231 -4.02 -21.96 1.23
C SER A 231 -2.61 -22.41 0.81
N GLY A 232 -1.65 -22.48 1.76
CA GLY A 232 -0.24 -22.78 1.51
C GLY A 232 0.64 -21.54 1.32
N GLY A 233 0.06 -20.35 1.11
CA GLY A 233 0.78 -19.08 1.01
C GLY A 233 1.23 -18.53 2.36
N ALA A 234 1.97 -17.41 2.33
CA ALA A 234 2.48 -16.71 3.51
C ALA A 234 2.45 -15.18 3.33
N ASN A 235 1.32 -14.64 2.86
CA ASN A 235 1.16 -13.22 2.54
C ASN A 235 1.12 -12.33 3.78
N PHE A 236 0.69 -12.89 4.93
CA PHE A 236 0.65 -12.19 6.20
C PHE A 236 1.86 -12.52 7.07
N ASN A 237 2.21 -11.60 7.94
CA ASN A 237 3.34 -11.74 8.84
C ASN A 237 2.96 -11.35 10.26
N GLU A 238 3.69 -11.93 11.21
CA GLU A 238 3.85 -11.43 12.56
C GLU A 238 5.09 -10.54 12.62
N VAL A 239 5.03 -9.49 13.41
CA VAL A 239 6.18 -8.62 13.66
C VAL A 239 6.35 -8.49 15.17
N PHE A 240 7.49 -8.96 15.67
CA PHE A 240 7.86 -8.90 17.07
C PHE A 240 8.75 -7.69 17.30
N LEU A 241 8.42 -6.93 18.34
CA LEU A 241 9.21 -5.82 18.84
C LEU A 241 9.71 -6.21 20.23
N THR A 242 11.01 -6.37 20.38
CA THR A 242 11.66 -6.78 21.63
C THR A 242 12.76 -5.79 21.96
N ASP A 243 12.48 -4.89 22.89
CA ASP A 243 13.36 -3.77 23.25
C ASP A 243 13.86 -2.99 22.01
N ALA A 244 12.97 -2.85 21.01
CA ALA A 244 13.29 -2.11 19.79
C ALA A 244 13.39 -0.62 20.11
N ARG A 245 14.60 -0.06 20.01
CA ARG A 245 14.90 1.35 20.35
C ARG A 245 14.72 2.21 19.11
N ILE A 246 13.65 2.97 19.06
CA ILE A 246 13.25 3.80 17.91
C ILE A 246 13.50 5.27 18.24
N PRO A 247 14.29 6.01 17.45
CA PRO A 247 14.51 7.44 17.64
C PRO A 247 13.21 8.24 17.63
N ASP A 248 13.10 9.31 18.47
CA ASP A 248 11.90 10.17 18.49
C ASP A 248 11.64 10.84 17.13
N GLU A 249 12.66 11.02 16.31
CA GLU A 249 12.53 11.53 14.95
C GLU A 249 11.73 10.60 14.01
N PHE A 250 11.50 9.33 14.38
CA PHE A 250 10.66 8.38 13.64
C PHE A 250 9.22 8.35 14.16
N ARG A 251 8.90 9.11 15.20
CA ARG A 251 7.54 9.29 15.69
C ARG A 251 6.72 10.11 14.70
N LEU A 252 5.61 9.57 14.25
CA LEU A 252 4.72 10.24 13.30
C LEU A 252 3.58 10.95 14.04
N GLY A 253 3.59 12.27 13.98
CA GLY A 253 2.64 13.11 14.69
C GLY A 253 2.94 13.26 16.20
N PRO A 254 2.08 13.98 16.96
CA PRO A 254 2.27 14.20 18.40
C PRO A 254 2.10 12.92 19.24
N VAL A 255 2.72 12.87 20.41
CA VAL A 255 2.48 11.83 21.43
C VAL A 255 1.01 11.85 21.84
N GLY A 256 0.38 10.70 21.96
CA GLY A 256 -1.04 10.55 22.30
C GLY A 256 -2.01 10.70 21.12
N GLU A 257 -1.52 11.09 19.93
CA GLU A 257 -2.35 11.31 18.72
C GLU A 257 -2.34 10.10 17.74
N GLY A 258 -1.75 8.97 18.13
CA GLY A 258 -1.63 7.79 17.26
C GLY A 258 -3.00 7.24 16.78
N TRP A 259 -4.07 7.43 17.56
CA TRP A 259 -5.41 7.07 17.11
C TRP A 259 -5.86 7.88 15.88
N ARG A 260 -5.58 9.18 15.88
CA ARG A 260 -5.88 10.05 14.72
C ARG A 260 -5.07 9.65 13.49
N VAL A 261 -3.78 9.29 13.69
CA VAL A 261 -2.94 8.76 12.61
C VAL A 261 -3.53 7.48 12.05
N ALA A 262 -3.92 6.52 12.91
CA ALA A 262 -4.54 5.26 12.49
C ALA A 262 -5.84 5.48 11.69
N LEU A 263 -6.74 6.32 12.19
CA LEU A 263 -8.00 6.62 11.51
C LEU A 263 -7.80 7.29 10.15
N THR A 264 -6.81 8.16 10.02
CA THR A 264 -6.48 8.81 8.75
C THR A 264 -5.94 7.79 7.75
N CYS A 265 -5.04 6.91 8.19
CA CYS A 265 -4.52 5.82 7.35
C CYS A 265 -5.65 4.89 6.87
N LEU A 266 -6.56 4.47 7.76
CA LEU A 266 -7.73 3.67 7.43
C LEU A 266 -8.76 4.42 6.56
N GLY A 267 -8.78 5.75 6.62
CA GLY A 267 -9.56 6.61 5.73
C GLY A 267 -9.08 6.48 4.29
N PHE A 268 -7.78 6.58 4.06
CA PHE A 268 -7.19 6.39 2.74
C PHE A 268 -7.47 4.99 2.17
N GLU A 269 -7.49 3.94 3.00
CA GLU A 269 -7.83 2.58 2.58
C GLU A 269 -9.23 2.51 1.97
N ARG A 270 -10.22 3.16 2.58
CA ARG A 270 -11.60 3.21 2.07
C ARG A 270 -11.70 3.98 0.75
N ASP A 271 -10.98 5.08 0.62
CA ASP A 271 -10.96 5.88 -0.62
C ASP A 271 -10.31 5.09 -1.76
N HIS A 272 -9.23 4.34 -1.48
CA HIS A 272 -8.59 3.48 -2.47
C HIS A 272 -9.46 2.30 -2.89
N SER A 273 -10.16 1.64 -1.97
CA SER A 273 -11.07 0.53 -2.28
C SER A 273 -12.23 0.96 -3.19
N SER A 274 -12.67 2.22 -3.08
CA SER A 274 -13.72 2.79 -3.95
C SER A 274 -13.22 3.16 -5.36
N SER A 275 -11.92 3.39 -5.53
CA SER A 275 -11.29 3.77 -6.81
C SER A 275 -10.74 2.57 -7.60
N SER A 276 -10.46 1.47 -6.93
CA SER A 276 -10.00 0.21 -7.53
C SER A 276 -11.17 -0.64 -8.03
N SER A 277 -12.07 -0.08 -8.82
CA SER A 277 -12.94 -0.89 -9.67
C SER A 277 -12.08 -1.51 -10.78
N SER A 278 -11.16 -2.43 -10.40
CA SER A 278 -10.59 -3.36 -11.34
C SER A 278 -11.73 -4.29 -11.74
N SER A 279 -12.15 -4.18 -12.96
CA SER A 279 -13.19 -5.02 -13.58
C SER A 279 -12.86 -6.51 -13.59
N HIS A 280 -11.83 -6.99 -12.86
CA HIS A 280 -11.26 -8.32 -13.02
C HIS A 280 -10.89 -9.01 -11.71
N THR A 281 -11.19 -8.46 -10.54
CA THR A 281 -11.01 -9.13 -9.25
C THR A 281 -12.36 -9.57 -8.68
N GLY A 282 -12.68 -10.80 -8.88
CA GLY A 282 -13.96 -11.44 -8.58
C GLY A 282 -14.66 -11.81 -9.87
N GLY A 283 -15.15 -13.03 -9.98
CA GLY A 283 -15.82 -13.52 -11.19
C GLY A 283 -16.90 -12.55 -11.68
N SER A 284 -16.98 -12.34 -12.99
CA SER A 284 -18.00 -11.48 -13.56
C SER A 284 -19.40 -12.03 -13.17
N PHE A 285 -20.40 -11.16 -13.13
CA PHE A 285 -21.80 -11.60 -12.92
C PHE A 285 -22.19 -12.73 -13.92
N LYS A 286 -21.64 -12.69 -15.15
CA LYS A 286 -21.81 -13.74 -16.17
C LYS A 286 -21.24 -15.09 -15.69
N GLN A 287 -20.06 -15.12 -15.04
CA GLN A 287 -19.47 -16.34 -14.47
C GLN A 287 -20.30 -16.90 -13.31
N VAL A 288 -20.85 -16.05 -12.44
CA VAL A 288 -21.79 -16.47 -11.38
C VAL A 288 -23.06 -17.07 -11.98
N VAL A 289 -23.60 -16.46 -13.04
CA VAL A 289 -24.78 -17.00 -13.76
C VAL A 289 -24.45 -18.32 -14.46
N ALA A 290 -23.28 -18.45 -15.08
CA ALA A 290 -22.83 -19.70 -15.70
C ALA A 290 -22.69 -20.82 -14.66
N ALA A 291 -22.05 -20.52 -13.52
CA ALA A 291 -21.91 -21.46 -12.39
C ALA A 291 -23.27 -21.89 -11.80
N ALA A 292 -24.24 -20.98 -11.74
CA ALA A 292 -25.59 -21.29 -11.24
C ALA A 292 -26.46 -22.12 -12.21
N ARG A 293 -26.04 -22.23 -13.46
CA ARG A 293 -26.75 -23.07 -14.50
C ARG A 293 -26.18 -24.49 -14.59
N TRP A 294 -25.12 -24.78 -13.84
CA TRP A 294 -24.53 -26.11 -13.68
C TRP A 294 -25.21 -26.84 -12.53
#